data_17d7d302ade70c749a5238dff26eb88a
#
_entry.id   17d7d302ade70c749a5238dff26eb88a
#
_cell.length_a   1.000
_cell.length_b   1.000
_cell.length_c   1.000
_cell.angle_alpha   90.00
_cell.angle_beta   90.00
_cell.angle_gamma   90.00
#
_symmetry.space_group_name_H-M   'P 1'
#
loop_
_entity.id
_entity.type
_entity.pdbx_description
1 polymer ?
#
loop_
_entity_poly.entity_id
_entity_poly.type
_entity_poly.pdbx_seq_one_letter_code
_entity_poly.pdbx_strand_id
1 'polypeptide(L)'
;MVLRYGQKPDAMLRSLPTLYASEQDLTIIDPLGSGAQPLERELLGIKRAVAECQALAELCEDLPHNLPALALLDGSLIMWGLAGQAYPDYVKKELLENGFLQALNRIKEISQKNRVALASYISFPRSTEVVNALRVAICPYD
;
A
#
# COMPACT_ATOMS: atom_id res chain seq x y z
N MET A 1 -13.18 -1.87 3.46
CA MET A 1 -14.58 -1.36 3.63
C MET A 1 -15.00 -0.66 2.36
N VAL A 2 -16.21 -0.90 1.89
CA VAL A 2 -16.80 -0.17 0.75
C VAL A 2 -17.99 0.60 1.27
N LEU A 3 -18.02 1.91 0.97
CA LEU A 3 -19.13 2.79 1.29
C LEU A 3 -19.76 3.27 -0.02
N ARG A 4 -21.06 3.11 -0.15
CA ARG A 4 -21.81 3.61 -1.29
C ARG A 4 -22.67 4.79 -0.85
N TYR A 5 -22.48 5.92 -1.51
CA TYR A 5 -23.27 7.14 -1.29
C TYR A 5 -24.33 7.28 -2.38
N GLY A 6 -25.45 7.91 -2.08
CA GLY A 6 -26.52 8.19 -3.01
C GLY A 6 -27.90 8.00 -2.40
N GLN A 7 -28.92 7.82 -3.24
CA GLN A 7 -30.31 7.66 -2.78
C GLN A 7 -30.54 6.42 -1.90
N LYS A 8 -29.73 5.37 -2.08
CA LYS A 8 -29.72 4.18 -1.24
C LYS A 8 -28.28 3.96 -0.76
N PRO A 9 -27.89 4.62 0.33
CA PRO A 9 -26.56 4.43 0.91
C PRO A 9 -26.41 2.99 1.41
N ASP A 10 -25.23 2.43 1.25
CA ASP A 10 -24.89 1.08 1.67
C ASP A 10 -23.45 1.02 2.15
N ALA A 11 -23.16 0.11 3.08
CA ALA A 11 -21.83 -0.12 3.63
C ALA A 11 -21.55 -1.60 3.71
N MET A 12 -20.42 -2.02 3.13
CA MET A 12 -19.91 -3.38 3.23
C MET A 12 -18.58 -3.37 3.94
N LEU A 13 -18.47 -4.19 4.99
CA LEU A 13 -17.22 -4.45 5.69
C LEU A 13 -16.75 -5.86 5.36
N ARG A 14 -15.52 -5.98 4.84
CA ARG A 14 -14.84 -7.26 4.65
C ARG A 14 -13.64 -7.31 5.59
N SER A 15 -13.52 -8.36 6.37
CA SER A 15 -12.35 -8.66 7.19
C SER A 15 -11.59 -9.82 6.54
N LEU A 16 -10.28 -9.66 6.40
CA LEU A 16 -9.37 -10.67 5.84
C LEU A 16 -8.28 -10.95 6.88
N PRO A 17 -8.59 -11.73 7.92
CA PRO A 17 -7.59 -12.07 8.92
C PRO A 17 -6.53 -12.99 8.31
N THR A 18 -5.26 -12.63 8.50
CA THR A 18 -4.11 -13.45 8.09
C THR A 18 -3.31 -13.81 9.33
N LEU A 19 -3.16 -15.11 9.60
CA LEU A 19 -2.36 -15.61 10.71
C LEU A 19 -0.97 -15.97 10.19
N TYR A 20 0.06 -15.34 10.72
CA TYR A 20 1.45 -15.72 10.53
C TYR A 20 1.88 -16.58 11.72
N ALA A 21 1.87 -17.90 11.57
CA ALA A 21 2.08 -18.84 12.67
C ALA A 21 3.33 -19.72 12.50
N SER A 22 3.80 -19.87 11.27
CA SER A 22 4.99 -20.66 10.95
C SER A 22 6.21 -19.79 10.71
N GLU A 23 7.40 -20.33 10.88
CA GLU A 23 8.65 -19.69 10.51
C GLU A 23 8.69 -19.32 9.02
N GLN A 24 8.06 -20.13 8.17
CA GLN A 24 7.96 -19.86 6.73
C GLN A 24 7.11 -18.61 6.44
N ASP A 25 6.04 -18.37 7.21
CA ASP A 25 5.20 -17.17 7.06
C ASP A 25 5.96 -15.89 7.45
N LEU A 26 6.91 -16.05 8.38
CA LEU A 26 7.70 -14.96 8.97
C LEU A 26 9.10 -14.83 8.36
N THR A 27 9.35 -15.44 7.20
CA THR A 27 10.66 -15.42 6.56
C THR A 27 10.52 -15.19 5.06
N ILE A 28 11.32 -14.30 4.49
CA ILE A 28 11.51 -14.17 3.05
C ILE A 28 12.75 -14.94 2.66
N ILE A 29 12.59 -15.96 1.82
CA ILE A 29 13.68 -16.80 1.35
C ILE A 29 14.17 -16.26 0.00
N ASP A 30 15.49 -16.17 -0.17
CA ASP A 30 16.08 -15.85 -1.47
C ASP A 30 15.78 -16.97 -2.47
N PRO A 31 15.14 -16.67 -3.60
CA PRO A 31 14.89 -17.67 -4.65
C PRO A 31 16.14 -18.38 -5.16
N LEU A 32 17.31 -17.76 -5.03
CA LEU A 32 18.61 -18.33 -5.41
C LEU A 32 19.24 -19.15 -4.28
N GLY A 33 18.58 -19.26 -3.11
CA GLY A 33 19.02 -20.05 -1.98
C GLY A 33 20.22 -19.46 -1.22
N SER A 34 20.56 -18.18 -1.45
CA SER A 34 21.73 -17.55 -0.82
C SER A 34 21.44 -17.00 0.58
N GLY A 35 20.17 -16.94 1.02
CA GLY A 35 19.83 -16.40 2.33
C GLY A 35 18.35 -16.44 2.67
N ALA A 36 18.06 -16.09 3.92
CA ALA A 36 16.72 -15.95 4.45
C ALA A 36 16.66 -14.71 5.35
N GLN A 37 15.61 -13.91 5.22
CA GLN A 37 15.40 -12.70 5.99
C GLN A 37 14.15 -12.86 6.87
N PRO A 38 14.31 -12.87 8.21
CA PRO A 38 13.17 -12.85 9.11
C PRO A 38 12.34 -11.56 8.97
N LEU A 39 11.04 -11.70 8.99
CA LEU A 39 10.08 -10.59 8.99
C LEU A 39 9.85 -10.11 10.41
N GLU A 40 10.72 -9.26 10.90
CA GLU A 40 10.63 -8.69 12.23
C GLU A 40 10.34 -7.20 12.18
N ARG A 41 9.70 -6.69 13.23
CA ARG A 41 9.50 -5.25 13.46
C ARG A 41 9.01 -4.51 12.19
N GLU A 42 9.90 -3.75 11.58
CA GLU A 42 9.60 -2.89 10.43
C GLU A 42 9.18 -3.69 9.19
N LEU A 43 9.88 -4.81 8.90
CA LEU A 43 9.53 -5.67 7.76
C LEU A 43 8.14 -6.30 7.90
N LEU A 44 7.72 -6.64 9.11
CA LEU A 44 6.36 -7.13 9.37
C LEU A 44 5.33 -6.02 9.11
N GLY A 45 5.64 -4.77 9.51
CA GLY A 45 4.81 -3.61 9.20
C GLY A 45 4.68 -3.37 7.69
N ILE A 46 5.78 -3.52 6.95
CA ILE A 46 5.81 -3.41 5.49
C ILE A 46 4.98 -4.54 4.85
N LYS A 47 5.14 -5.78 5.29
CA LYS A 47 4.34 -6.92 4.79
C LYS A 47 2.84 -6.69 4.99
N ARG A 48 2.45 -6.14 6.15
CA ARG A 48 1.07 -5.75 6.42
C ARG A 48 0.58 -4.69 5.44
N ALA A 49 1.35 -3.64 5.20
CA ALA A 49 0.98 -2.58 4.26
C ALA A 49 0.86 -3.11 2.82
N VAL A 50 1.70 -4.08 2.42
CA VAL A 50 1.57 -4.78 1.14
C VAL A 50 0.24 -5.54 1.08
N ALA A 51 -0.10 -6.32 2.10
CA ALA A 51 -1.36 -7.07 2.16
C ALA A 51 -2.59 -6.14 2.12
N GLU A 52 -2.54 -5.00 2.82
CA GLU A 52 -3.59 -3.98 2.79
C GLU A 52 -3.77 -3.39 1.37
N CYS A 53 -2.67 -3.11 0.65
CA CYS A 53 -2.72 -2.62 -0.72
C CYS A 53 -3.25 -3.67 -1.70
N GLN A 54 -2.87 -4.94 -1.53
CA GLN A 54 -3.39 -6.06 -2.31
C GLN A 54 -4.89 -6.25 -2.10
N ALA A 55 -5.35 -6.21 -0.85
CA ALA A 55 -6.77 -6.28 -0.53
C ALA A 55 -7.56 -5.09 -1.10
N LEU A 56 -6.97 -3.89 -1.14
CA LEU A 56 -7.56 -2.73 -1.79
C LEU A 56 -7.70 -2.93 -3.31
N ALA A 57 -6.69 -3.51 -3.96
CA ALA A 57 -6.75 -3.84 -5.39
C ALA A 57 -7.87 -4.84 -5.68
N GLU A 58 -8.03 -5.89 -4.88
CA GLU A 58 -9.13 -6.85 -4.99
C GLU A 58 -10.51 -6.17 -4.83
N LEU A 59 -10.64 -5.28 -3.85
CA LEU A 59 -11.88 -4.52 -3.68
C LEU A 59 -12.20 -3.63 -4.88
N CYS A 60 -11.17 -3.07 -5.55
CA CYS A 60 -11.37 -2.27 -6.74
C CYS A 60 -11.83 -3.11 -7.95
N GLU A 61 -11.42 -4.37 -8.06
CA GLU A 61 -11.87 -5.30 -9.09
C GLU A 61 -13.36 -5.62 -8.97
N ASP A 62 -13.85 -5.70 -7.74
CA ASP A 62 -15.26 -6.02 -7.44
C ASP A 62 -16.21 -4.81 -7.61
N LEU A 63 -15.68 -3.63 -7.91
CA LEU A 63 -16.52 -2.41 -8.04
C LEU A 63 -17.31 -2.39 -9.34
N PRO A 64 -18.57 -1.87 -9.30
CA PRO A 64 -19.35 -1.65 -10.50
C PRO A 64 -18.68 -0.65 -11.46
N HIS A 65 -18.52 -1.01 -12.73
CA HIS A 65 -17.80 -0.21 -13.74
C HIS A 65 -18.44 1.15 -14.07
N ASN A 66 -19.72 1.33 -13.75
CA ASN A 66 -20.49 2.53 -14.10
C ASN A 66 -20.51 3.61 -13.00
N LEU A 67 -19.95 3.33 -11.84
CA LEU A 67 -19.94 4.26 -10.72
C LEU A 67 -18.53 4.81 -10.48
N PRO A 68 -18.41 6.13 -10.26
CA PRO A 68 -17.12 6.68 -9.81
C PRO A 68 -16.81 6.19 -8.40
N ALA A 69 -15.55 5.85 -8.17
CA ALA A 69 -15.08 5.36 -6.87
C ALA A 69 -13.74 6.01 -6.48
N LEU A 70 -13.54 6.13 -5.18
CA LEU A 70 -12.28 6.50 -4.58
C LEU A 70 -11.75 5.30 -3.78
N ALA A 71 -10.62 4.77 -4.21
CA ALA A 71 -9.84 3.79 -3.45
C ALA A 71 -8.94 4.57 -2.48
N LEU A 72 -9.11 4.31 -1.19
CA LEU A 72 -8.38 5.02 -0.14
C LEU A 72 -7.54 4.05 0.67
N LEU A 73 -6.21 4.18 0.59
CA LEU A 73 -5.27 3.43 1.41
C LEU A 73 -5.01 4.19 2.71
N ASP A 74 -5.10 3.52 3.84
CA ASP A 74 -4.67 4.08 5.13
C ASP A 74 -3.15 3.93 5.26
N GLY A 75 -2.43 5.04 5.16
CA GLY A 75 -0.99 5.07 5.18
C GLY A 75 -0.38 5.76 3.96
N SER A 76 0.90 5.49 3.67
CA SER A 76 1.66 6.12 2.59
C SER A 76 1.64 5.27 1.31
N LEU A 77 1.56 5.94 0.15
CA LEU A 77 1.83 5.32 -1.16
C LEU A 77 3.34 5.16 -1.44
N ILE A 78 4.19 5.46 -0.47
CA ILE A 78 5.64 5.31 -0.57
C ILE A 78 6.10 4.39 0.57
N MET A 79 6.85 3.34 0.23
CA MET A 79 7.43 2.40 1.19
C MET A 79 8.73 2.95 1.82
N TRP A 80 8.57 3.98 2.66
CA TRP A 80 9.70 4.63 3.33
C TRP A 80 10.56 3.66 4.14
N GLY A 81 9.97 2.65 4.75
CA GLY A 81 10.69 1.63 5.52
C GLY A 81 11.67 0.77 4.71
N LEU A 82 11.53 0.75 3.37
CA LEU A 82 12.52 0.11 2.50
C LEU A 82 13.57 1.10 1.97
N ALA A 83 13.32 2.40 2.10
CA ALA A 83 14.24 3.44 1.68
C ALA A 83 15.29 3.69 2.77
N GLY A 84 16.56 3.64 2.39
CA GLY A 84 17.66 3.96 3.31
C GLY A 84 18.10 2.82 4.23
N GLN A 85 17.47 1.66 4.18
CA GLN A 85 17.93 0.45 4.88
C GLN A 85 18.60 -0.53 3.91
N ALA A 86 19.68 -1.16 4.39
CA ALA A 86 20.45 -2.12 3.60
C ALA A 86 19.81 -3.52 3.60
N TYR A 87 18.52 -3.60 3.22
CA TYR A 87 17.90 -4.91 3.03
C TYR A 87 18.42 -5.57 1.75
N PRO A 88 18.54 -6.91 1.74
CA PRO A 88 18.90 -7.67 0.55
C PRO A 88 17.92 -7.39 -0.61
N ASP A 89 18.41 -7.47 -1.84
CA ASP A 89 17.62 -7.12 -3.02
C ASP A 89 16.41 -8.05 -3.21
N TYR A 90 16.52 -9.34 -2.84
CA TYR A 90 15.39 -10.26 -2.90
C TYR A 90 14.24 -9.85 -1.95
N VAL A 91 14.54 -9.22 -0.79
CA VAL A 91 13.54 -8.69 0.13
C VAL A 91 12.82 -7.49 -0.47
N LYS A 92 13.58 -6.56 -1.07
CA LYS A 92 13.01 -5.40 -1.78
C LYS A 92 12.16 -5.85 -2.96
N LYS A 93 12.65 -6.80 -3.73
CA LYS A 93 11.93 -7.36 -4.87
C LYS A 93 10.60 -7.97 -4.45
N GLU A 94 10.61 -8.77 -3.38
CA GLU A 94 9.39 -9.45 -2.91
C GLU A 94 8.36 -8.47 -2.34
N LEU A 95 8.77 -7.56 -1.45
CA LEU A 95 7.84 -6.67 -0.76
C LEU A 95 7.44 -5.46 -1.62
N LEU A 96 8.40 -4.86 -2.34
CA LEU A 96 8.13 -3.67 -3.12
C LEU A 96 7.64 -4.00 -4.53
N GLU A 97 8.44 -4.74 -5.33
CA GLU A 97 8.13 -4.95 -6.74
C GLU A 97 6.97 -5.94 -6.92
N ASN A 98 7.09 -7.16 -6.38
CA ASN A 98 6.09 -8.23 -6.52
C ASN A 98 4.88 -8.01 -5.61
N GLY A 99 5.03 -7.23 -4.52
CA GLY A 99 3.96 -6.94 -3.58
C GLY A 99 3.29 -5.60 -3.87
N PHE A 100 3.87 -4.53 -3.34
CA PHE A 100 3.22 -3.22 -3.28
C PHE A 100 3.01 -2.58 -4.66
N LEU A 101 4.07 -2.52 -5.49
CA LEU A 101 3.98 -1.92 -6.83
C LEU A 101 3.09 -2.73 -7.75
N GLN A 102 3.09 -4.05 -7.63
CA GLN A 102 2.17 -4.90 -8.39
C GLN A 102 0.71 -4.59 -8.03
N ALA A 103 0.39 -4.45 -6.74
CA ALA A 103 -0.96 -4.08 -6.30
C ALA A 103 -1.37 -2.68 -6.81
N LEU A 104 -0.48 -1.69 -6.73
CA LEU A 104 -0.72 -0.36 -7.28
C LEU A 104 -0.94 -0.38 -8.80
N ASN A 105 -0.16 -1.18 -9.53
CA ASN A 105 -0.34 -1.34 -10.98
C ASN A 105 -1.69 -1.97 -11.33
N ARG A 106 -2.16 -2.96 -10.57
CA ARG A 106 -3.51 -3.52 -10.73
C ARG A 106 -4.58 -2.42 -10.57
N ILE A 107 -4.50 -1.60 -9.53
CA ILE A 107 -5.44 -0.47 -9.33
C ILE A 107 -5.35 0.53 -10.49
N LYS A 108 -4.14 0.84 -10.96
CA LYS A 108 -3.91 1.71 -12.12
C LYS A 108 -4.58 1.16 -13.39
N GLU A 109 -4.45 -0.13 -13.68
CA GLU A 109 -5.10 -0.77 -14.83
C GLU A 109 -6.63 -0.72 -14.72
N ILE A 110 -7.17 -0.92 -13.50
CA ILE A 110 -8.61 -0.78 -13.23
C ILE A 110 -9.04 0.67 -13.47
N SER A 111 -8.25 1.65 -12.99
CA SER A 111 -8.56 3.08 -13.15
C SER A 111 -8.59 3.55 -14.61
N GLN A 112 -7.87 2.87 -15.50
CA GLN A 112 -7.93 3.16 -16.96
C GLN A 112 -9.23 2.69 -17.61
N LYS A 113 -9.88 1.67 -17.04
CA LYS A 113 -11.13 1.07 -17.56
C LYS A 113 -12.36 1.59 -16.83
N ASN A 114 -12.20 1.91 -15.56
CA ASN A 114 -13.25 2.30 -14.64
C ASN A 114 -12.96 3.69 -14.07
N ARG A 115 -13.97 4.37 -13.57
CA ARG A 115 -13.82 5.70 -12.93
C ARG A 115 -13.36 5.55 -11.48
N VAL A 116 -12.18 4.95 -11.27
CA VAL A 116 -11.58 4.75 -9.94
C VAL A 116 -10.38 5.69 -9.80
N ALA A 117 -10.35 6.46 -8.73
CA ALA A 117 -9.19 7.23 -8.31
C ALA A 117 -8.55 6.57 -7.09
N LEU A 118 -7.22 6.55 -7.03
CA LEU A 118 -6.47 6.09 -5.86
C LEU A 118 -5.94 7.30 -5.08
N ALA A 119 -6.11 7.28 -3.78
CA ALA A 119 -5.52 8.22 -2.85
C ALA A 119 -5.02 7.50 -1.59
N SER A 120 -4.19 8.17 -0.80
CA SER A 120 -3.82 7.72 0.52
C SER A 120 -4.19 8.74 1.58
N TYR A 121 -4.46 8.26 2.78
CA TYR A 121 -4.76 9.09 3.94
C TYR A 121 -3.73 8.82 5.03
N ILE A 122 -3.04 9.87 5.45
CA ILE A 122 -2.06 9.80 6.54
C ILE A 122 -2.68 10.55 7.73
N SER A 123 -3.22 9.81 8.69
CA SER A 123 -3.95 10.35 9.84
C SER A 123 -3.07 11.17 10.79
N PHE A 124 -1.78 10.80 10.89
CA PHE A 124 -0.82 11.48 11.76
C PHE A 124 0.52 11.68 11.03
N PRO A 125 0.63 12.68 10.14
CA PRO A 125 1.87 12.93 9.43
C PRO A 125 2.92 13.45 10.42
N ARG A 126 3.94 12.64 10.67
CA ARG A 126 5.11 13.05 11.48
C ARG A 126 6.14 13.82 10.66
N SER A 127 6.04 13.72 9.34
CA SER A 127 6.94 14.39 8.40
C SER A 127 6.51 15.82 8.18
N THR A 128 7.46 16.73 8.27
CA THR A 128 7.30 18.15 7.90
C THR A 128 7.73 18.44 6.46
N GLU A 129 8.10 17.42 5.70
CA GLU A 129 8.71 17.56 4.36
C GLU A 129 7.81 18.31 3.38
N VAL A 130 6.51 17.99 3.34
CA VAL A 130 5.55 18.68 2.47
C VAL A 130 5.42 20.16 2.87
N VAL A 131 5.34 20.44 4.18
CA VAL A 131 5.27 21.81 4.70
C VAL A 131 6.56 22.57 4.40
N ASN A 132 7.72 21.93 4.55
CA ASN A 132 9.00 22.53 4.25
C ASN A 132 9.18 22.78 2.76
N ALA A 133 8.79 21.83 1.89
CA ALA A 133 8.81 22.02 0.45
C ALA A 133 7.88 23.18 0.02
N LEU A 134 6.69 23.26 0.61
CA LEU A 134 5.76 24.36 0.35
C LEU A 134 6.34 25.72 0.82
N ARG A 135 6.97 25.74 2.01
CA ARG A 135 7.64 26.95 2.52
C ARG A 135 8.73 27.44 1.57
N VAL A 136 9.59 26.54 1.09
CA VAL A 136 10.64 26.87 0.10
C VAL A 136 10.04 27.39 -1.22
N ALA A 137 8.91 26.81 -1.65
CA ALA A 137 8.25 27.23 -2.89
C ALA A 137 7.55 28.60 -2.79
N ILE A 138 6.99 28.93 -1.61
CA ILE A 138 6.21 30.17 -1.41
C ILE A 138 7.07 31.30 -0.85
N CYS A 139 8.09 30.98 -0.04
CA CYS A 139 9.00 31.96 0.54
C CYS A 139 10.40 31.74 -0.05
N PRO A 140 10.66 32.24 -1.26
CA PRO A 140 12.01 32.25 -1.80
C PRO A 140 12.90 33.05 -0.85
N TYR A 141 14.03 32.47 -0.48
CA TYR A 141 15.04 33.18 0.29
C TYR A 141 15.62 34.28 -0.62
N ASP A 142 15.52 35.52 -0.18
CA ASP A 142 16.33 36.62 -0.71
C ASP A 142 17.78 36.50 -0.21
#